data_d3a1d4571347c5ee1bdef45508285d18
#
_entry.id   d3a1d4571347c5ee1bdef45508285d18
#
_cell.length_a   1.000
_cell.length_b   1.000
_cell.length_c   1.000
_cell.angle_alpha   90.00
_cell.angle_beta   90.00
_cell.angle_gamma   90.00
#
_symmetry.space_group_name_H-M   'P 1'
#
loop_
_entity.id
_entity.type
_entity.pdbx_description
1 polymer ?
#
loop_
_entity_poly.entity_id
_entity_poly.type
_entity_poly.pdbx_seq_one_letter_code
_entity_poly.pdbx_strand_id
1 'polypeptide(L)'
;MSFTIQGRGISKGRAKGLLLKSTEPISFLSGVDPHTGIVLEKSSPLCGQSISGKVLLFPHGKGSTVGSYIIYALKRNNKAPCAIINMEAETIIAVGAIIADIPMVDRPRDDIYSVDDGAVVCVDGDSGCIEIE
;
A
#
# COMPACT_ATOMS: atom_id res chain seq x y z
N MET A 1 -6.05 20.08 10.69
CA MET A 1 -6.69 19.26 11.73
C MET A 1 -6.50 17.78 11.40
N SER A 2 -6.04 17.00 12.35
CA SER A 2 -5.79 15.57 12.12
C SER A 2 -6.91 14.71 12.71
N PHE A 3 -7.07 13.53 12.14
CA PHE A 3 -7.99 12.52 12.69
C PHE A 3 -7.40 11.13 12.44
N THR A 4 -7.93 10.14 13.15
CA THR A 4 -7.42 8.78 13.07
C THR A 4 -8.53 7.82 12.63
N ILE A 5 -8.09 6.79 11.89
CA ILE A 5 -8.94 5.68 11.48
C ILE A 5 -8.30 4.41 12.04
N GLN A 6 -9.08 3.62 12.77
CA GLN A 6 -8.57 2.37 13.32
C GLN A 6 -8.79 1.24 12.32
N GLY A 7 -7.75 0.49 12.05
CA GLY A 7 -7.80 -0.73 11.26
C GLY A 7 -7.15 -1.87 12.02
N ARG A 8 -6.73 -2.90 11.28
CA ARG A 8 -6.04 -4.07 11.81
C ARG A 8 -4.58 -4.05 11.35
N GLY A 9 -3.63 -4.14 12.29
CA GLY A 9 -2.21 -4.23 11.96
C GLY A 9 -1.87 -5.56 11.30
N ILE A 10 -1.23 -5.51 10.14
CA ILE A 10 -0.82 -6.69 9.37
C ILE A 10 0.68 -6.83 9.36
N SER A 11 1.41 -5.77 9.06
CA SER A 11 2.87 -5.75 9.06
C SER A 11 3.34 -4.61 9.93
N LYS A 12 4.23 -4.90 10.86
CA LYS A 12 4.70 -3.94 11.86
C LYS A 12 5.52 -2.81 11.24
N GLY A 13 5.64 -1.74 11.99
CA GLY A 13 6.39 -0.56 11.62
C GLY A 13 5.50 0.65 11.49
N ARG A 14 6.12 1.79 11.28
CA ARG A 14 5.43 3.07 11.17
C ARG A 14 6.05 3.88 10.05
N ALA A 15 5.22 4.46 9.21
CA ALA A 15 5.69 5.28 8.11
C ALA A 15 4.68 6.38 7.79
N LYS A 16 5.18 7.45 7.20
CA LYS A 16 4.40 8.63 6.85
C LYS A 16 4.70 9.00 5.40
N GLY A 17 3.68 9.31 4.65
CA GLY A 17 3.84 9.70 3.26
C GLY A 17 2.54 10.25 2.69
N LEU A 18 2.58 10.59 1.41
CA LEU A 18 1.41 11.08 0.70
C LEU A 18 0.55 9.90 0.26
N LEU A 19 -0.75 10.03 0.44
CA LEU A 19 -1.71 8.99 0.06
C LEU A 19 -1.82 8.91 -1.47
N LEU A 20 -1.70 7.70 -1.99
CA LEU A 20 -1.99 7.36 -3.38
C LEU A 20 -3.01 6.24 -3.38
N LYS A 21 -4.21 6.50 -3.88
CA LYS A 21 -5.30 5.54 -3.77
C LYS A 21 -5.73 4.98 -5.12
N SER A 22 -6.02 3.69 -5.13
CA SER A 22 -6.61 2.97 -6.26
C SER A 22 -7.92 2.35 -5.83
N THR A 23 -8.97 2.54 -6.62
CA THR A 23 -10.26 1.88 -6.40
C THR A 23 -10.25 0.45 -6.92
N GLU A 24 -9.22 0.07 -7.70
CA GLU A 24 -9.10 -1.26 -8.29
C GLU A 24 -8.01 -2.07 -7.59
N PRO A 25 -8.17 -3.41 -7.53
CA PRO A 25 -7.10 -4.27 -7.03
C PRO A 25 -5.81 -4.12 -7.83
N ILE A 26 -4.68 -4.41 -7.20
CA ILE A 26 -3.37 -4.31 -7.85
C ILE A 26 -2.74 -5.70 -7.96
N SER A 27 -2.27 -6.01 -9.18
CA SER A 27 -1.39 -7.15 -9.43
C SER A 27 0.04 -6.63 -9.50
N PHE A 28 0.90 -7.08 -8.59
CA PHE A 28 2.30 -6.63 -8.59
C PHE A 28 3.10 -7.30 -9.69
N LEU A 29 2.86 -8.58 -9.96
CA LEU A 29 3.51 -9.23 -11.10
C LEU A 29 2.94 -8.67 -12.40
N SER A 30 3.80 -8.12 -13.23
CA SER A 30 3.48 -7.49 -14.51
C SER A 30 2.65 -6.20 -14.40
N GLY A 31 2.13 -5.88 -13.22
CA GLY A 31 1.35 -4.65 -13.02
C GLY A 31 2.16 -3.48 -12.49
N VAL A 32 3.31 -3.75 -11.88
CA VAL A 32 4.20 -2.71 -11.33
C VAL A 32 5.63 -3.04 -11.75
N ASP A 33 6.34 -2.02 -12.25
CA ASP A 33 7.76 -2.17 -12.61
C ASP A 33 8.61 -2.18 -11.33
N PRO A 34 9.30 -3.30 -11.01
CA PRO A 34 10.09 -3.38 -9.78
C PRO A 34 11.33 -2.48 -9.78
N HIS A 35 11.76 -1.97 -10.91
CA HIS A 35 12.92 -1.09 -11.02
C HIS A 35 12.56 0.39 -10.84
N THR A 36 11.35 0.78 -11.20
CA THR A 36 10.92 2.19 -11.17
C THR A 36 9.79 2.47 -10.19
N GLY A 37 9.03 1.44 -9.81
CA GLY A 37 7.83 1.62 -8.99
C GLY A 37 6.64 2.15 -9.78
N ILE A 38 6.73 2.25 -11.09
CA ILE A 38 5.66 2.78 -11.93
C ILE A 38 4.62 1.69 -12.21
N VAL A 39 3.35 2.07 -12.09
CA VAL A 39 2.23 1.17 -12.40
C VAL A 39 2.12 1.03 -13.92
N LEU A 40 2.21 -0.20 -14.40
CA LEU A 40 2.21 -0.53 -15.83
C LEU A 40 0.84 -1.01 -16.33
N GLU A 41 -0.02 -1.49 -15.44
CA GLU A 41 -1.33 -2.03 -15.80
C GLU A 41 -2.22 -0.93 -16.36
N LYS A 42 -2.58 -1.05 -17.65
CA LYS A 42 -3.32 0.01 -18.36
C LYS A 42 -4.72 0.23 -17.82
N SER A 43 -5.34 -0.81 -17.25
CA SER A 43 -6.68 -0.72 -16.65
C SER A 43 -6.67 -0.11 -15.26
N SER A 44 -5.48 0.09 -14.67
CA SER A 44 -5.38 0.68 -13.32
C SER A 44 -5.58 2.20 -13.38
N PRO A 45 -6.32 2.77 -12.41
CA PRO A 45 -6.40 4.23 -12.29
C PRO A 45 -5.04 4.87 -11.98
N LEU A 46 -4.05 4.08 -11.54
CA LEU A 46 -2.71 4.58 -11.22
C LEU A 46 -1.70 4.39 -12.37
N CYS A 47 -2.15 3.92 -13.54
CA CYS A 47 -1.24 3.66 -14.66
C CYS A 47 -0.36 4.87 -14.96
N GLY A 48 0.95 4.64 -15.04
CA GLY A 48 1.94 5.69 -15.28
C GLY A 48 2.41 6.43 -14.03
N GLN A 49 1.80 6.21 -12.88
CA GLN A 49 2.21 6.85 -11.62
C GLN A 49 3.14 5.94 -10.83
N SER A 50 4.05 6.56 -10.07
CA SER A 50 4.97 5.84 -9.20
C SER A 50 4.36 5.64 -7.82
N ILE A 51 4.47 4.41 -7.29
CA ILE A 51 4.06 4.10 -5.91
C ILE A 51 5.19 4.35 -4.91
N SER A 52 6.37 4.70 -5.40
CA SER A 52 7.57 4.86 -4.56
C SER A 52 7.36 5.91 -3.47
N GLY A 53 7.60 5.51 -2.23
CA GLY A 53 7.51 6.42 -1.08
C GLY A 53 6.10 6.87 -0.70
N LYS A 54 5.09 6.37 -1.38
CA LYS A 54 3.70 6.74 -1.10
C LYS A 54 3.07 5.82 -0.06
N VAL A 55 2.02 6.29 0.59
CA VAL A 55 1.10 5.42 1.33
C VAL A 55 0.11 4.90 0.30
N LEU A 56 0.23 3.64 -0.06
CA LEU A 56 -0.54 3.03 -1.15
C LEU A 56 -1.80 2.37 -0.61
N LEU A 57 -2.96 2.87 -1.04
CA LEU A 57 -4.27 2.35 -0.67
C LEU A 57 -4.91 1.66 -1.86
N PHE A 58 -5.28 0.41 -1.70
CA PHE A 58 -6.03 -0.34 -2.72
C PHE A 58 -6.88 -1.41 -2.02
N PRO A 59 -7.93 -1.94 -2.68
CA PRO A 59 -8.84 -2.87 -2.00
C PRO A 59 -8.15 -4.15 -1.53
N HIS A 60 -7.44 -4.82 -2.42
CA HIS A 60 -6.70 -6.05 -2.15
C HIS A 60 -5.76 -6.34 -3.31
N GLY A 61 -4.84 -7.29 -3.11
CA GLY A 61 -4.00 -7.78 -4.19
C GLY A 61 -4.76 -8.75 -5.09
N LYS A 62 -4.25 -8.96 -6.28
CA LYS A 62 -4.74 -9.98 -7.22
C LYS A 62 -3.56 -10.57 -7.99
N GLY A 63 -3.79 -11.69 -8.63
CA GLY A 63 -2.84 -12.30 -9.55
C GLY A 63 -1.92 -13.32 -8.91
N SER A 64 -0.69 -13.37 -9.37
CA SER A 64 0.26 -14.43 -9.07
C SER A 64 0.81 -14.39 -7.64
N THR A 65 1.11 -15.56 -7.08
CA THR A 65 1.83 -15.71 -5.81
C THR A 65 3.22 -15.08 -5.86
N VAL A 66 3.78 -14.85 -7.04
CA VAL A 66 5.07 -14.18 -7.24
C VAL A 66 4.99 -12.70 -6.87
N GLY A 67 3.79 -12.14 -6.70
CA GLY A 67 3.62 -10.75 -6.31
C GLY A 67 4.38 -10.37 -5.04
N SER A 68 4.51 -11.28 -4.07
CA SER A 68 5.28 -11.03 -2.85
C SER A 68 6.76 -10.76 -3.15
N TYR A 69 7.33 -11.45 -4.13
CA TYR A 69 8.71 -11.23 -4.55
C TYR A 69 8.88 -9.90 -5.26
N ILE A 70 7.86 -9.45 -6.00
CA ILE A 70 7.90 -8.13 -6.65
C ILE A 70 7.90 -7.02 -5.61
N ILE A 71 7.11 -7.16 -4.55
CA ILE A 71 7.10 -6.20 -3.44
C ILE A 71 8.49 -6.15 -2.78
N TYR A 72 9.10 -7.30 -2.56
CA TYR A 72 10.45 -7.38 -2.00
C TYR A 72 11.48 -6.70 -2.92
N ALA A 73 11.39 -6.96 -4.23
CA ALA A 73 12.29 -6.34 -5.22
C ALA A 73 12.14 -4.81 -5.23
N LEU A 74 10.91 -4.31 -5.14
CA LEU A 74 10.64 -2.87 -5.02
C LEU A 74 11.36 -2.28 -3.81
N LYS A 75 11.28 -2.96 -2.68
CA LYS A 75 11.95 -2.51 -1.45
C LYS A 75 13.46 -2.47 -1.65
N ARG A 76 14.04 -3.52 -2.22
CA ARG A 76 15.47 -3.61 -2.49
C ARG A 76 15.94 -2.49 -3.44
N ASN A 77 15.10 -2.09 -4.36
CA ASN A 77 15.40 -1.04 -5.33
C ASN A 77 15.05 0.36 -4.82
N ASN A 78 14.60 0.50 -3.56
CA ASN A 78 14.15 1.77 -2.97
C ASN A 78 12.99 2.41 -3.74
N LYS A 79 12.11 1.59 -4.29
CA LYS A 79 10.94 2.02 -5.08
C LYS A 79 9.62 1.52 -4.48
N ALA A 80 9.66 0.92 -3.29
CA ALA A 80 8.46 0.44 -2.63
C ALA A 80 7.63 1.59 -2.04
N PRO A 81 6.33 1.36 -1.84
CA PRO A 81 5.54 2.29 -1.04
C PRO A 81 6.09 2.31 0.39
N CYS A 82 5.90 3.42 1.09
CA CYS A 82 6.35 3.51 2.49
C CYS A 82 5.41 2.76 3.43
N ALA A 83 4.16 2.59 3.04
CA ALA A 83 3.16 1.84 3.78
C ALA A 83 2.06 1.37 2.84
N ILE A 84 1.31 0.34 3.26
CA ILE A 84 0.20 -0.22 2.49
C ILE A 84 -1.06 -0.22 3.35
N ILE A 85 -2.18 0.20 2.76
CA ILE A 85 -3.51 0.07 3.35
C ILE A 85 -4.38 -0.72 2.39
N ASN A 86 -4.97 -1.82 2.86
CA ASN A 86 -5.94 -2.60 2.09
C ASN A 86 -7.30 -2.58 2.80
N MET A 87 -8.38 -2.81 2.05
CA MET A 87 -9.69 -3.05 2.65
C MET A 87 -9.70 -4.42 3.31
N GLU A 88 -9.15 -5.41 2.62
CA GLU A 88 -8.99 -6.77 3.14
C GLU A 88 -7.63 -7.28 2.66
N ALA A 89 -6.72 -7.56 3.60
CA ALA A 89 -5.41 -8.09 3.25
C ALA A 89 -5.55 -9.51 2.70
N GLU A 90 -4.99 -9.73 1.50
CA GLU A 90 -4.86 -11.10 1.04
C GLU A 90 -3.42 -11.56 1.30
N THR A 91 -3.24 -12.88 1.37
CA THR A 91 -2.03 -13.50 1.90
C THR A 91 -0.75 -13.04 1.19
N ILE A 92 -0.78 -12.91 -0.13
CA ILE A 92 0.41 -12.60 -0.92
C ILE A 92 0.92 -11.19 -0.64
N ILE A 93 0.02 -10.23 -0.56
CA ILE A 93 0.39 -8.85 -0.23
C ILE A 93 0.88 -8.76 1.22
N ALA A 94 0.18 -9.43 2.14
CA ALA A 94 0.58 -9.46 3.55
C ALA A 94 1.99 -10.04 3.71
N VAL A 95 2.27 -11.17 3.08
CA VAL A 95 3.59 -11.81 3.12
C VAL A 95 4.65 -10.88 2.51
N GLY A 96 4.34 -10.27 1.36
CA GLY A 96 5.26 -9.34 0.70
C GLY A 96 5.62 -8.15 1.59
N ALA A 97 4.63 -7.56 2.24
CA ALA A 97 4.84 -6.43 3.15
C ALA A 97 5.70 -6.83 4.36
N ILE A 98 5.42 -8.00 4.94
CA ILE A 98 6.18 -8.49 6.11
C ILE A 98 7.64 -8.75 5.73
N ILE A 99 7.87 -9.45 4.62
CA ILE A 99 9.24 -9.75 4.18
C ILE A 99 10.02 -8.48 3.85
N ALA A 100 9.34 -7.51 3.26
CA ALA A 100 9.95 -6.25 2.83
C ALA A 100 10.02 -5.19 3.94
N ASP A 101 9.56 -5.49 5.14
CA ASP A 101 9.48 -4.52 6.26
C ASP A 101 8.69 -3.27 5.89
N ILE A 102 7.57 -3.44 5.21
CA ILE A 102 6.66 -2.33 4.87
C ILE A 102 5.48 -2.36 5.85
N PRO A 103 5.23 -1.28 6.60
CA PRO A 103 4.05 -1.22 7.47
C PRO A 103 2.76 -1.42 6.67
N MET A 104 1.86 -2.23 7.20
CA MET A 104 0.60 -2.52 6.51
C MET A 104 -0.55 -2.65 7.50
N VAL A 105 -1.68 -2.05 7.13
CA VAL A 105 -2.93 -2.09 7.88
C VAL A 105 -4.06 -2.48 6.91
N ASP A 106 -5.03 -3.24 7.39
CA ASP A 106 -6.25 -3.51 6.65
C ASP A 106 -7.49 -3.27 7.50
N ARG A 107 -8.65 -3.50 6.93
CA ARG A 107 -9.96 -3.34 7.59
C ARG A 107 -10.11 -2.01 8.31
N PRO A 108 -9.88 -0.87 7.63
CA PRO A 108 -10.13 0.42 8.25
C PRO A 108 -11.62 0.55 8.58
N ARG A 109 -11.93 1.04 9.79
CA ARG A 109 -13.31 1.11 10.27
C ARG A 109 -14.14 2.20 9.61
N ASP A 110 -13.48 3.23 9.10
CA ASP A 110 -14.14 4.36 8.43
C ASP A 110 -13.82 4.35 6.95
N ASP A 111 -14.53 5.18 6.18
CA ASP A 111 -14.32 5.28 4.74
C ASP A 111 -13.01 6.00 4.43
N ILE A 112 -11.92 5.23 4.33
CA ILE A 112 -10.60 5.74 4.01
C ILE A 112 -10.55 6.33 2.59
N TYR A 113 -11.40 5.87 1.67
CA TYR A 113 -11.45 6.39 0.30
C TYR A 113 -11.99 7.80 0.21
N SER A 114 -12.64 8.30 1.27
CA SER A 114 -13.06 9.71 1.32
C SER A 114 -11.91 10.67 1.56
N VAL A 115 -10.75 10.16 1.98
CA VAL A 115 -9.54 10.97 2.17
C VAL A 115 -8.96 11.33 0.81
N ASP A 116 -8.54 12.58 0.63
CA ASP A 116 -8.01 13.06 -0.65
C ASP A 116 -6.67 12.42 -0.99
N ASP A 117 -6.47 12.15 -2.28
CA ASP A 117 -5.15 11.83 -2.81
C ASP A 117 -4.19 12.96 -2.44
N GLY A 118 -2.97 12.60 -2.09
CA GLY A 118 -1.97 13.58 -1.70
C GLY A 118 -2.06 14.04 -0.25
N ALA A 119 -3.08 13.61 0.51
CA ALA A 119 -3.12 13.86 1.95
C ALA A 119 -1.93 13.21 2.64
N VAL A 120 -1.42 13.84 3.68
CA VAL A 120 -0.32 13.27 4.47
C VAL A 120 -0.92 12.25 5.45
N VAL A 121 -0.46 11.00 5.35
CA VAL A 121 -0.99 9.89 6.14
C VAL A 121 0.16 9.17 6.84
N CYS A 122 -0.03 8.88 8.12
CA CYS A 122 0.88 8.06 8.92
C CYS A 122 0.21 6.71 9.19
N VAL A 123 0.92 5.63 8.89
CA VAL A 123 0.42 4.26 9.10
C VAL A 123 1.24 3.61 10.19
N ASP A 124 0.56 3.13 11.24
CA ASP A 124 1.17 2.36 12.32
C ASP A 124 0.70 0.91 12.20
N GLY A 125 1.57 0.05 11.68
CA GLY A 125 1.25 -1.37 11.49
C GLY A 125 1.22 -2.17 12.78
N ASP A 126 1.79 -1.65 13.88
CA ASP A 126 1.76 -2.34 15.17
C ASP A 126 0.37 -2.23 15.81
N SER A 127 -0.19 -1.02 15.82
CA SER A 127 -1.50 -0.77 16.43
C SER A 127 -2.67 -0.86 15.45
N GLY A 128 -2.39 -0.78 14.15
CA GLY A 128 -3.41 -0.69 13.11
C GLY A 128 -3.98 0.71 12.94
N CYS A 129 -3.35 1.71 13.53
CA CYS A 129 -3.83 3.10 13.48
C CYS A 129 -3.36 3.80 12.21
N ILE A 130 -4.29 4.52 11.59
CA ILE A 130 -4.02 5.36 10.41
C ILE A 130 -4.34 6.80 10.82
N GLU A 131 -3.32 7.66 10.80
CA GLU A 131 -3.48 9.06 11.14
C GLU A 131 -3.44 9.93 9.88
N ILE A 132 -4.46 10.73 9.68
CA ILE A 132 -4.58 11.65 8.54
C ILE A 132 -4.35 13.07 9.04
N GLU A 133 -3.39 13.75 8.45
CA GLU A 133 -3.10 15.14 8.78
C GLU A 133 -3.86 16.12 7.92
#